data_819432ce67087777f136775623c6e774
#
_entry.id   819432ce67087777f136775623c6e774
#
_cell.length_a   1.000
_cell.length_b   1.000
_cell.length_c   1.000
_cell.angle_alpha   90.00
_cell.angle_beta   90.00
_cell.angle_gamma   90.00
#
_symmetry.space_group_name_H-M   'P 1'
#
loop_
_entity.id
_entity.type
_entity.pdbx_description
1 polymer ?
#
loop_
_entity_poly.entity_id
_entity_poly.type
_entity_poly.pdbx_seq_one_letter_code
_entity_poly.pdbx_strand_id
1 'polypeptide(L)'
;MRRNRVMAGTSAFLLGLTGLWAASLAFGSGNTPEGVPQPTTTLVVPPPPLPRKPRTPAPDVRIAAVGDMNGVRTIDRDSPSGLNGAAITRLVQKNQIDAFLGLGDFQYATPHCADYVKYWTPLWGGTKPKLYWVSAPNHDWEPGRNEDLDNFMNGQCPGAPAKAAINQQRGFIGNGDPYSKDFGNWHFVFLSSAFWRYDPEHAEALTTWLDDNLTAAQAAGKYLAVVYHEPYFTSDTDEHERALDHKPWIDVMYKHRVRLTLSGSQHNYERSCPVNNEDQCVSDGMTAFQVSTGGIGLREFTNSPPFIVKRFDKTHGFLRMTLKDDGSFSWKFVRTSGSGSGTDAGTRPAP
;
A
#
# COMPACT_ATOMS: atom_id res chain seq x y z
N MET A 1 46.94 10.62 -23.73
CA MET A 1 47.44 9.81 -24.86
C MET A 1 46.78 8.47 -24.85
N ARG A 2 46.35 7.99 -26.08
CA ARG A 2 45.66 6.74 -26.46
C ARG A 2 44.17 6.70 -26.00
N ARG A 3 43.19 6.94 -26.82
CA ARG A 3 42.67 6.65 -28.19
C ARG A 3 42.32 5.18 -28.40
N ASN A 4 41.01 5.01 -28.74
CA ASN A 4 40.38 4.07 -29.70
C ASN A 4 39.78 2.84 -29.08
N ARG A 5 38.62 2.30 -29.53
CA ARG A 5 37.94 2.37 -30.86
C ARG A 5 36.48 2.01 -30.72
N VAL A 6 35.68 2.66 -31.53
CA VAL A 6 34.34 2.32 -32.00
C VAL A 6 34.39 1.04 -32.85
N MET A 7 33.39 0.16 -32.73
CA MET A 7 33.02 -0.71 -33.83
C MET A 7 31.50 -0.68 -34.02
N ALA A 8 31.10 -0.14 -35.15
CA ALA A 8 29.83 -0.28 -35.77
C ALA A 8 29.79 -1.60 -36.54
N GLY A 9 28.68 -2.34 -36.46
CA GLY A 9 28.40 -3.51 -37.25
C GLY A 9 27.07 -3.37 -37.95
N THR A 10 27.08 -2.95 -39.19
CA THR A 10 26.01 -3.01 -40.18
C THR A 10 25.91 -4.39 -40.81
N SER A 11 24.70 -4.90 -41.02
CA SER A 11 24.34 -5.86 -42.11
C SER A 11 22.85 -6.14 -41.99
N ALA A 12 22.07 -6.01 -42.88
CA ALA A 12 21.87 -6.11 -44.29
C ALA A 12 20.51 -6.81 -44.52
N PHE A 13 19.69 -6.13 -45.29
CA PHE A 13 18.41 -6.56 -45.86
C PHE A 13 18.51 -7.86 -46.66
N LEU A 14 17.48 -8.71 -46.60
CA LEU A 14 17.11 -9.61 -47.67
C LEU A 14 15.58 -9.64 -47.84
N LEU A 15 15.14 -9.09 -48.94
CA LEU A 15 13.83 -9.26 -49.55
C LEU A 15 13.74 -10.66 -50.20
N GLY A 16 12.64 -11.36 -50.02
CA GLY A 16 12.30 -12.59 -50.72
C GLY A 16 10.82 -12.65 -51.08
N LEU A 17 10.57 -12.60 -52.35
CA LEU A 17 9.29 -12.49 -53.09
C LEU A 17 8.35 -13.70 -52.96
N THR A 18 7.08 -13.39 -52.92
CA THR A 18 5.88 -13.95 -53.60
C THR A 18 5.78 -15.47 -53.92
N GLY A 19 4.65 -16.01 -53.53
CA GLY A 19 4.11 -17.27 -54.03
C GLY A 19 2.62 -17.39 -53.70
N LEU A 20 1.77 -16.86 -54.58
CA LEU A 20 0.35 -17.18 -54.67
C LEU A 20 0.19 -18.64 -55.16
N TRP A 21 -0.52 -19.46 -54.42
CA TRP A 21 -1.20 -20.64 -54.93
C TRP A 21 -2.63 -20.68 -54.43
N ALA A 22 -3.55 -20.48 -55.34
CA ALA A 22 -4.94 -20.80 -55.17
C ALA A 22 -5.16 -22.27 -55.47
N ALA A 23 -5.82 -23.00 -54.65
CA ALA A 23 -6.42 -24.29 -54.95
C ALA A 23 -7.80 -24.39 -54.30
N SER A 24 -8.77 -24.61 -55.17
CA SER A 24 -10.20 -24.70 -54.87
C SER A 24 -10.60 -26.06 -54.30
N LEU A 25 -11.55 -26.02 -53.39
CA LEU A 25 -12.74 -26.86 -53.16
C LEU A 25 -12.59 -28.41 -53.16
N ALA A 26 -12.88 -28.98 -51.99
CA ALA A 26 -13.75 -30.18 -51.94
C ALA A 26 -14.57 -30.10 -50.63
N PHE A 27 -15.88 -30.08 -50.74
CA PHE A 27 -16.83 -30.26 -49.64
C PHE A 27 -16.77 -31.72 -49.19
N GLY A 28 -16.32 -31.92 -47.94
CA GLY A 28 -16.47 -33.15 -47.18
C GLY A 28 -17.33 -32.88 -45.94
N SER A 29 -18.54 -33.38 -45.97
CA SER A 29 -19.42 -33.45 -44.80
C SER A 29 -18.84 -34.45 -43.79
N GLY A 30 -18.70 -34.05 -42.53
CA GLY A 30 -18.52 -35.04 -41.47
C GLY A 30 -17.76 -34.52 -40.24
N ASN A 31 -18.48 -34.53 -39.14
CA ASN A 31 -18.04 -34.49 -37.74
C ASN A 31 -17.58 -33.12 -37.18
N THR A 32 -18.52 -32.47 -36.51
CA THR A 32 -18.21 -31.48 -35.44
C THR A 32 -17.34 -32.14 -34.39
N PRO A 33 -16.18 -31.57 -34.02
CA PRO A 33 -15.46 -32.03 -32.87
C PRO A 33 -16.28 -31.72 -31.61
N GLU A 34 -16.46 -32.70 -30.76
CA GLU A 34 -17.02 -32.54 -29.41
C GLU A 34 -16.35 -31.37 -28.70
N GLY A 35 -17.19 -30.48 -28.14
CA GLY A 35 -16.73 -29.26 -27.51
C GLY A 35 -15.77 -29.57 -26.39
N VAL A 36 -14.58 -28.95 -26.42
CA VAL A 36 -13.68 -28.84 -25.29
C VAL A 36 -14.47 -28.22 -24.14
N PRO A 37 -14.56 -28.87 -22.97
CA PRO A 37 -15.26 -28.30 -21.84
C PRO A 37 -14.65 -26.95 -21.51
N GLN A 38 -15.40 -25.87 -21.61
CA GLN A 38 -15.01 -24.59 -21.11
C GLN A 38 -14.75 -24.73 -19.60
N PRO A 39 -13.63 -24.19 -19.06
CA PRO A 39 -13.42 -24.21 -17.63
C PRO A 39 -14.58 -23.45 -16.98
N THR A 40 -15.39 -24.15 -16.22
CA THR A 40 -16.41 -23.58 -15.35
C THR A 40 -15.69 -22.74 -14.32
N THR A 41 -15.67 -21.43 -14.50
CA THR A 41 -15.23 -20.49 -13.49
C THR A 41 -16.20 -20.61 -12.32
N THR A 42 -15.85 -21.40 -11.34
CA THR A 42 -16.61 -21.49 -10.10
C THR A 42 -16.45 -20.13 -9.41
N LEU A 43 -17.48 -19.29 -9.46
CA LEU A 43 -17.54 -18.09 -8.65
C LEU A 43 -17.36 -18.54 -7.20
N VAL A 44 -16.21 -18.23 -6.60
CA VAL A 44 -15.98 -18.43 -5.17
C VAL A 44 -16.87 -17.42 -4.46
N VAL A 45 -18.10 -17.83 -4.15
CA VAL A 45 -19.00 -17.06 -3.30
C VAL A 45 -18.38 -17.05 -1.91
N PRO A 46 -18.05 -15.88 -1.34
CA PRO A 46 -17.53 -15.82 0.02
C PRO A 46 -18.51 -16.52 0.97
N PRO A 47 -18.04 -17.27 1.97
CA PRO A 47 -18.91 -17.91 2.94
C PRO A 47 -19.82 -16.86 3.60
N PRO A 48 -21.04 -17.25 4.01
CA PRO A 48 -21.94 -16.34 4.71
C PRO A 48 -21.25 -15.77 5.95
N PRO A 49 -21.52 -14.49 6.30
CA PRO A 49 -20.87 -13.86 7.43
C PRO A 49 -21.13 -14.67 8.69
N LEU A 50 -20.05 -14.94 9.44
CA LEU A 50 -20.18 -15.51 10.78
C LEU A 50 -21.09 -14.61 11.63
N PRO A 51 -21.95 -15.18 12.50
CA PRO A 51 -22.78 -14.39 13.38
C PRO A 51 -21.89 -13.51 14.26
N ARG A 52 -22.01 -12.20 14.08
CA ARG A 52 -21.21 -11.23 14.84
C ARG A 52 -21.74 -11.10 16.26
N LYS A 53 -20.86 -11.14 17.24
CA LYS A 53 -21.23 -10.78 18.61
C LYS A 53 -21.81 -9.36 18.64
N PRO A 54 -22.81 -9.08 19.54
CA PRO A 54 -23.24 -7.72 19.80
C PRO A 54 -22.03 -6.84 20.15
N ARG A 55 -21.91 -5.70 19.47
CA ARG A 55 -20.79 -4.78 19.69
C ARG A 55 -21.12 -3.81 20.81
N THR A 56 -20.13 -3.51 21.61
CA THR A 56 -20.20 -2.34 22.49
C THR A 56 -19.97 -1.08 21.64
N PRO A 57 -20.84 -0.07 21.73
CA PRO A 57 -20.61 1.20 21.03
C PRO A 57 -19.23 1.77 21.34
N ALA A 58 -18.54 2.22 20.32
CA ALA A 58 -17.22 2.81 20.41
C ALA A 58 -17.20 4.18 19.73
N PRO A 59 -16.34 5.12 20.17
CA PRO A 59 -16.22 6.40 19.49
C PRO A 59 -15.68 6.24 18.06
N ASP A 60 -16.03 7.20 17.20
CA ASP A 60 -15.43 7.31 15.87
C ASP A 60 -13.91 7.45 15.98
N VAL A 61 -13.19 6.83 15.07
CA VAL A 61 -11.72 6.86 15.01
C VAL A 61 -11.27 7.76 13.85
N ARG A 62 -10.46 8.74 14.16
CA ARG A 62 -9.94 9.71 13.18
C ARG A 62 -8.48 9.36 12.89
N ILE A 63 -8.16 9.10 11.64
CA ILE A 63 -6.80 8.80 11.22
C ILE A 63 -6.28 9.78 10.16
N ALA A 64 -4.97 9.92 10.09
CA ALA A 64 -4.25 10.44 8.93
C ALA A 64 -3.32 9.33 8.42
N ALA A 65 -3.11 9.25 7.11
CA ALA A 65 -2.26 8.24 6.50
C ALA A 65 -1.47 8.80 5.32
N VAL A 66 -0.17 8.49 5.24
CA VAL A 66 0.70 8.78 4.10
C VAL A 66 1.97 7.96 4.20
N GLY A 67 2.53 7.56 3.06
CA GLY A 67 3.87 6.98 2.90
C GLY A 67 4.79 7.87 2.07
N ASP A 68 6.03 7.37 1.83
CA ASP A 68 7.00 7.99 0.95
C ASP A 68 7.32 9.44 1.40
N MET A 69 7.74 9.52 2.66
CA MET A 69 7.62 10.75 3.43
C MET A 69 8.71 11.76 3.16
N ASN A 70 9.98 11.35 3.20
CA ASN A 70 11.08 12.29 3.08
C ASN A 70 11.97 11.95 1.90
N GLY A 71 11.98 12.85 0.91
CA GLY A 71 12.91 12.78 -0.21
C GLY A 71 14.37 12.81 0.24
N VAL A 72 15.28 12.79 -0.71
CA VAL A 72 16.71 12.61 -0.44
C VAL A 72 17.24 13.71 0.46
N ARG A 73 17.47 13.38 1.74
CA ARG A 73 18.26 14.17 2.73
C ARG A 73 17.90 15.65 2.85
N THR A 74 16.62 15.98 2.79
CA THR A 74 16.15 17.35 3.02
C THR A 74 15.72 17.58 4.47
N ILE A 75 15.94 18.80 4.96
CA ILE A 75 15.38 19.36 6.20
C ILE A 75 14.58 20.63 5.91
N ASP A 76 14.32 20.90 4.64
CA ASP A 76 13.56 22.06 4.20
C ASP A 76 12.10 21.95 4.60
N ARG A 77 11.64 22.89 5.41
CA ARG A 77 10.27 22.93 5.93
C ARG A 77 9.24 23.35 4.90
N ASP A 78 9.66 23.98 3.81
CA ASP A 78 8.81 24.38 2.69
C ASP A 78 8.75 23.32 1.60
N SER A 79 9.54 22.25 1.74
CA SER A 79 9.44 21.07 0.90
C SER A 79 8.09 20.35 1.09
N PRO A 80 7.63 19.54 0.12
CA PRO A 80 6.43 18.72 0.29
C PRO A 80 6.44 17.88 1.58
N SER A 81 7.60 17.30 1.92
CA SER A 81 7.83 16.58 3.17
C SER A 81 7.60 17.45 4.40
N GLY A 82 8.20 18.64 4.43
CA GLY A 82 8.05 19.60 5.55
C GLY A 82 6.62 20.08 5.72
N LEU A 83 5.93 20.38 4.63
CA LEU A 83 4.54 20.84 4.65
C LEU A 83 3.58 19.74 5.14
N ASN A 84 3.75 18.50 4.70
CA ASN A 84 2.98 17.35 5.18
C ASN A 84 3.25 17.07 6.67
N GLY A 85 4.53 16.98 7.06
CA GLY A 85 4.92 16.75 8.44
C GLY A 85 4.38 17.81 9.38
N ALA A 86 4.46 19.09 9.01
CA ALA A 86 3.91 20.19 9.78
C ALA A 86 2.37 20.16 9.87
N ALA A 87 1.68 19.78 8.78
CA ALA A 87 0.22 19.69 8.79
C ALA A 87 -0.27 18.56 9.71
N ILE A 88 0.33 17.36 9.61
CA ILE A 88 -0.04 16.23 10.47
C ILE A 88 0.37 16.48 11.93
N THR A 89 1.55 17.07 12.17
CA THR A 89 1.95 17.47 13.53
C THR A 89 0.92 18.40 14.19
N ARG A 90 0.37 19.36 13.45
CA ARG A 90 -0.72 20.22 13.96
C ARG A 90 -1.97 19.42 14.32
N LEU A 91 -2.33 18.38 13.55
CA LEU A 91 -3.46 17.51 13.87
C LEU A 91 -3.21 16.72 15.17
N VAL A 92 -2.00 16.22 15.35
CA VAL A 92 -1.56 15.52 16.59
C VAL A 92 -1.66 16.45 17.80
N GLN A 93 -1.05 17.65 17.72
CA GLN A 93 -1.01 18.63 18.80
C GLN A 93 -2.40 19.12 19.20
N LYS A 94 -3.32 19.26 18.23
CA LYS A 94 -4.71 19.66 18.48
C LYS A 94 -5.63 18.50 18.83
N ASN A 95 -5.10 17.28 19.00
CA ASN A 95 -5.87 16.05 19.20
C ASN A 95 -7.02 15.85 18.19
N GLN A 96 -6.75 16.18 16.92
CA GLN A 96 -7.70 16.07 15.80
C GLN A 96 -7.61 14.75 15.03
N ILE A 97 -6.65 13.89 15.39
CA ILE A 97 -6.53 12.51 14.96
C ILE A 97 -6.20 11.62 16.15
N ASP A 98 -6.62 10.38 16.07
CA ASP A 98 -6.38 9.35 17.08
C ASP A 98 -5.17 8.48 16.71
N ALA A 99 -4.89 8.35 15.40
CA ALA A 99 -3.70 7.70 14.88
C ALA A 99 -3.18 8.40 13.61
N PHE A 100 -1.86 8.36 13.43
CA PHE A 100 -1.18 8.63 12.17
C PHE A 100 -0.58 7.32 11.66
N LEU A 101 -0.95 6.91 10.45
CA LEU A 101 -0.48 5.68 9.83
C LEU A 101 0.64 6.02 8.83
N GLY A 102 1.86 5.62 9.16
CA GLY A 102 3.01 5.69 8.27
C GLY A 102 3.01 4.48 7.34
N LEU A 103 2.79 4.72 6.05
CA LEU A 103 2.61 3.66 5.06
C LEU A 103 3.92 3.15 4.46
N GLY A 104 5.05 3.46 5.07
CA GLY A 104 6.38 3.04 4.65
C GLY A 104 7.18 4.15 3.97
N ASP A 105 8.44 3.85 3.69
CA ASP A 105 9.45 4.73 3.09
C ASP A 105 9.53 6.08 3.80
N PHE A 106 10.00 6.00 5.05
CA PHE A 106 10.09 7.16 5.93
C PHE A 106 11.20 8.10 5.50
N GLN A 107 12.31 7.54 5.02
CA GLN A 107 13.50 8.32 4.60
C GLN A 107 14.19 7.63 3.41
N TYR A 108 14.50 8.39 2.37
CA TYR A 108 15.20 7.91 1.18
C TYR A 108 16.71 8.24 1.22
N ALA A 109 17.56 7.49 0.43
CA ALA A 109 17.18 6.34 -0.39
C ALA A 109 17.37 5.01 0.34
N THR A 110 18.34 4.87 1.20
CA THR A 110 18.66 3.71 2.06
C THR A 110 19.10 4.26 3.40
N PRO A 111 18.14 4.59 4.26
CA PRO A 111 18.44 5.32 5.47
C PRO A 111 19.09 4.45 6.53
N HIS A 112 20.06 5.04 7.22
CA HIS A 112 20.59 4.54 8.47
C HIS A 112 20.01 5.32 9.65
N CYS A 113 20.23 4.84 10.85
CA CYS A 113 19.89 5.52 12.10
C CYS A 113 20.15 7.03 12.06
N ALA A 114 21.34 7.43 11.59
CA ALA A 114 21.72 8.84 11.49
C ALA A 114 20.87 9.66 10.52
N ASP A 115 20.38 9.05 9.45
CA ASP A 115 19.55 9.72 8.46
C ASP A 115 18.15 10.02 9.02
N TYR A 116 17.54 9.08 9.74
CA TYR A 116 16.27 9.32 10.43
C TYR A 116 16.38 10.42 11.48
N VAL A 117 17.45 10.42 12.27
CA VAL A 117 17.70 11.45 13.28
C VAL A 117 17.88 12.81 12.62
N LYS A 118 18.72 12.88 11.57
CA LYS A 118 19.13 14.13 10.96
C LYS A 118 18.09 14.73 10.03
N TYR A 119 17.39 13.90 9.23
CA TYR A 119 16.54 14.38 8.15
C TYR A 119 15.04 14.18 8.42
N TRP A 120 14.63 13.01 8.92
CA TRP A 120 13.21 12.76 9.18
C TRP A 120 12.72 13.49 10.43
N THR A 121 13.47 13.44 11.53
CA THR A 121 13.05 14.02 12.81
C THR A 121 12.70 15.51 12.76
N PRO A 122 13.45 16.39 12.08
CA PRO A 122 13.12 17.82 12.01
C PRO A 122 11.78 18.12 11.34
N LEU A 123 11.34 17.26 10.42
CA LEU A 123 10.12 17.46 9.62
C LEU A 123 8.93 16.69 10.19
N TRP A 124 9.13 15.47 10.66
CA TRP A 124 8.06 14.54 11.03
C TRP A 124 8.04 14.16 12.52
N GLY A 125 9.06 14.51 13.28
CA GLY A 125 9.20 14.09 14.69
C GLY A 125 8.00 14.43 15.56
N GLY A 126 7.29 15.53 15.27
CA GLY A 126 6.07 15.92 15.98
C GLY A 126 4.87 14.99 15.76
N THR A 127 4.94 14.07 14.78
CA THR A 127 3.88 13.09 14.53
C THR A 127 4.00 11.84 15.40
N LYS A 128 5.20 11.58 15.96
CA LYS A 128 5.52 10.37 16.75
C LYS A 128 4.49 10.01 17.82
N PRO A 129 3.86 10.93 18.57
CA PRO A 129 2.91 10.55 19.61
C PRO A 129 1.67 9.80 19.13
N LYS A 130 1.37 9.82 17.83
CA LYS A 130 0.21 9.13 17.24
C LYS A 130 0.60 8.19 16.10
N LEU A 131 1.90 7.98 15.84
CA LEU A 131 2.40 7.21 14.70
C LEU A 131 2.30 5.70 14.94
N TYR A 132 1.71 5.00 13.99
CA TYR A 132 1.77 3.56 13.76
C TYR A 132 2.33 3.34 12.36
N TRP A 133 3.18 2.34 12.14
CA TRP A 133 3.91 2.20 10.88
C TRP A 133 4.03 0.76 10.41
N VAL A 134 4.20 0.55 9.11
CA VAL A 134 4.58 -0.74 8.54
C VAL A 134 6.07 -1.00 8.84
N SER A 135 6.41 -2.20 9.25
CA SER A 135 7.74 -2.49 9.81
C SER A 135 8.81 -2.70 8.76
N ALA A 136 8.48 -3.20 7.60
CA ALA A 136 9.46 -3.49 6.55
C ALA A 136 8.96 -2.96 5.21
N PRO A 137 9.01 -1.65 4.96
CA PRO A 137 8.90 -1.09 3.61
C PRO A 137 10.25 -1.21 2.90
N ASN A 138 10.25 -1.25 1.57
CA ASN A 138 11.42 -1.65 0.80
C ASN A 138 12.65 -0.73 0.95
N HIS A 139 12.50 0.57 1.16
CA HIS A 139 13.63 1.48 1.38
C HIS A 139 14.10 1.52 2.83
N ASP A 140 13.23 1.32 3.79
CA ASP A 140 13.58 1.33 5.22
C ASP A 140 14.05 -0.05 5.71
N TRP A 141 13.95 -1.09 4.86
CA TRP A 141 14.30 -2.46 5.20
C TRP A 141 15.03 -3.14 4.03
N GLU A 142 16.26 -3.58 4.26
CA GLU A 142 17.05 -4.40 3.35
C GLU A 142 17.81 -5.48 4.13
N PRO A 143 18.10 -6.66 3.56
CA PRO A 143 18.94 -7.67 4.20
C PRO A 143 20.25 -7.06 4.72
N GLY A 144 20.51 -7.25 6.03
CA GLY A 144 21.69 -6.68 6.70
C GLY A 144 21.53 -5.25 7.25
N ARG A 145 20.36 -4.61 7.07
CA ARG A 145 20.01 -3.29 7.63
C ARG A 145 18.61 -3.23 8.22
N ASN A 146 18.06 -4.36 8.57
CA ASN A 146 16.65 -4.59 8.87
C ASN A 146 16.14 -3.84 10.11
N GLU A 147 17.04 -3.32 10.94
CA GLU A 147 16.69 -2.83 12.26
C GLU A 147 16.71 -1.31 12.39
N ASP A 148 17.22 -0.57 11.41
CA ASP A 148 17.48 0.87 11.57
C ASP A 148 16.18 1.68 11.76
N LEU A 149 15.10 1.37 11.04
CA LEU A 149 13.80 2.01 11.28
C LEU A 149 13.25 1.66 12.67
N ASP A 150 13.23 0.38 13.01
CA ASP A 150 12.72 -0.07 14.30
C ASP A 150 13.58 0.46 15.44
N ASN A 151 14.90 0.44 15.31
CA ASN A 151 15.84 1.04 16.26
C ASN A 151 15.60 2.54 16.43
N PHE A 152 15.38 3.26 15.33
CA PHE A 152 15.05 4.68 15.37
C PHE A 152 13.71 4.93 16.08
N MET A 153 12.68 4.18 15.71
CA MET A 153 11.36 4.31 16.31
C MET A 153 11.35 3.91 17.79
N ASN A 154 12.24 3.00 18.19
CA ASN A 154 12.46 2.57 19.56
C ASN A 154 13.37 3.50 20.39
N GLY A 155 13.94 4.53 19.76
CA GLY A 155 14.89 5.44 20.43
C GLY A 155 16.25 4.80 20.72
N GLN A 156 16.61 3.75 19.99
CA GLN A 156 17.88 3.03 20.11
C GLN A 156 18.97 3.60 19.19
N CYS A 157 18.59 4.37 18.17
CA CYS A 157 19.56 5.05 17.32
C CYS A 157 20.33 6.13 18.11
N PRO A 158 21.66 6.25 17.96
CA PRO A 158 22.44 7.33 18.58
C PRO A 158 21.87 8.71 18.21
N GLY A 159 21.58 9.53 19.22
CA GLY A 159 20.98 10.87 19.04
C GLY A 159 19.49 10.88 18.73
N ALA A 160 18.84 9.73 18.69
CA ALA A 160 17.38 9.68 18.57
C ALA A 160 16.72 10.35 19.79
N PRO A 161 15.60 11.07 19.58
CA PRO A 161 14.78 11.50 20.71
C PRO A 161 14.42 10.29 21.57
N ALA A 162 14.40 10.47 22.90
CA ALA A 162 13.98 9.41 23.82
C ALA A 162 12.67 8.77 23.34
N LYS A 163 12.52 7.46 23.63
CA LYS A 163 11.37 6.63 23.24
C LYS A 163 10.10 7.47 23.10
N ALA A 164 9.60 7.58 21.91
CA ALA A 164 8.28 8.15 21.71
C ALA A 164 7.24 7.27 22.44
N ALA A 165 6.18 7.88 22.94
CA ALA A 165 5.06 7.19 23.58
C ALA A 165 4.44 6.05 22.74
N ILE A 166 4.73 6.03 21.46
CA ILE A 166 4.38 5.02 20.46
C ILE A 166 4.78 3.60 20.84
N ASN A 167 6.00 3.38 21.33
CA ASN A 167 6.48 2.03 21.60
C ASN A 167 5.72 1.35 22.72
N GLN A 168 5.18 2.14 23.64
CA GLN A 168 4.28 1.64 24.69
C GLN A 168 2.90 1.26 24.14
N GLN A 169 2.47 1.88 23.03
CA GLN A 169 1.16 1.62 22.41
C GLN A 169 1.19 0.47 21.40
N ARG A 170 2.34 0.26 20.73
CA ARG A 170 2.50 -0.78 19.73
C ARG A 170 2.76 -2.16 20.32
N GLY A 171 3.48 -2.22 21.47
CA GLY A 171 4.14 -3.45 21.87
C GLY A 171 5.26 -3.76 20.87
N PHE A 172 6.51 -3.62 21.24
CA PHE A 172 7.63 -3.82 20.32
C PHE A 172 7.64 -5.25 19.80
N ILE A 173 7.55 -5.39 18.49
CA ILE A 173 7.87 -6.59 17.73
C ILE A 173 9.03 -6.17 16.83
N GLY A 174 10.21 -6.74 16.99
CA GLY A 174 11.41 -6.40 16.22
C GLY A 174 11.39 -7.00 14.80
N ASN A 175 12.43 -6.71 14.02
CA ASN A 175 12.77 -7.40 12.76
C ASN A 175 11.71 -7.39 11.64
N GLY A 176 10.89 -6.34 11.57
CA GLY A 176 9.88 -6.25 10.51
C GLY A 176 8.65 -7.13 10.72
N ASP A 177 8.48 -7.77 11.86
CA ASP A 177 7.31 -8.61 12.14
C ASP A 177 6.00 -7.82 11.99
N PRO A 178 4.94 -8.48 11.49
CA PRO A 178 3.61 -7.88 11.42
C PRO A 178 3.05 -7.69 12.81
N TYR A 179 2.11 -6.79 12.94
CA TYR A 179 1.37 -6.60 14.18
C TYR A 179 -0.04 -6.12 13.89
N SER A 180 -0.90 -6.17 14.91
CA SER A 180 -2.23 -5.62 14.80
C SER A 180 -2.56 -4.67 15.95
N LYS A 181 -3.53 -3.78 15.72
CA LYS A 181 -4.00 -2.80 16.69
C LYS A 181 -5.49 -2.53 16.52
N ASP A 182 -6.20 -2.54 17.64
CA ASP A 182 -7.59 -2.11 17.68
C ASP A 182 -7.69 -0.60 17.90
N PHE A 183 -8.53 0.03 17.07
CA PHE A 183 -9.01 1.39 17.25
C PHE A 183 -10.54 1.35 17.28
N GLY A 184 -11.13 1.46 18.45
CA GLY A 184 -12.57 1.26 18.63
C GLY A 184 -13.02 -0.11 18.13
N ASN A 185 -13.99 -0.13 17.22
CA ASN A 185 -14.49 -1.36 16.57
C ASN A 185 -13.76 -1.73 15.28
N TRP A 186 -12.64 -1.06 14.95
CA TRP A 186 -11.78 -1.38 13.83
C TRP A 186 -10.51 -2.09 14.30
N HIS A 187 -10.17 -3.17 13.59
CA HIS A 187 -8.94 -3.91 13.77
C HIS A 187 -8.03 -3.67 12.57
N PHE A 188 -6.88 -3.10 12.83
CA PHE A 188 -5.85 -2.81 11.84
C PHE A 188 -4.73 -3.84 11.92
N VAL A 189 -4.37 -4.41 10.78
CA VAL A 189 -3.20 -5.26 10.62
C VAL A 189 -2.15 -4.47 9.85
N PHE A 190 -0.90 -4.50 10.30
CA PHE A 190 0.24 -3.89 9.65
C PHE A 190 1.17 -5.01 9.16
N LEU A 191 1.31 -5.13 7.84
CA LEU A 191 2.11 -6.17 7.19
C LEU A 191 3.43 -5.61 6.67
N SER A 192 4.43 -6.45 6.62
CA SER A 192 5.78 -6.16 6.14
C SER A 192 5.94 -6.68 4.71
N SER A 193 5.51 -5.91 3.73
CA SER A 193 5.39 -6.33 2.33
C SER A 193 6.73 -6.56 1.63
N ALA A 194 7.83 -5.94 2.08
CA ALA A 194 9.15 -6.17 1.52
C ALA A 194 9.62 -7.63 1.63
N PHE A 195 9.05 -8.43 2.52
CA PHE A 195 9.39 -9.85 2.62
C PHE A 195 9.07 -10.62 1.34
N TRP A 196 8.03 -10.27 0.58
CA TRP A 196 7.77 -10.91 -0.71
C TRP A 196 8.94 -10.80 -1.68
N ARG A 197 9.68 -9.70 -1.59
CA ARG A 197 10.87 -9.48 -2.43
C ARG A 197 12.14 -10.09 -1.86
N TYR A 198 12.32 -10.04 -0.55
CA TYR A 198 13.61 -10.35 0.08
C TYR A 198 13.63 -11.69 0.86
N ASP A 199 12.48 -12.17 1.29
CA ASP A 199 12.30 -13.41 2.03
C ASP A 199 10.89 -14.00 1.78
N PRO A 200 10.64 -14.55 0.57
CA PRO A 200 9.31 -15.05 0.21
C PRO A 200 8.80 -16.18 1.12
N GLU A 201 9.68 -17.00 1.67
CA GLU A 201 9.30 -18.07 2.60
C GLU A 201 8.70 -17.49 3.89
N HIS A 202 9.31 -16.42 4.41
CA HIS A 202 8.77 -15.69 5.53
C HIS A 202 7.43 -15.01 5.18
N ALA A 203 7.33 -14.42 3.98
CA ALA A 203 6.08 -13.82 3.50
C ALA A 203 4.93 -14.84 3.41
N GLU A 204 5.21 -16.07 2.98
CA GLU A 204 4.23 -17.17 2.98
C GLU A 204 3.81 -17.54 4.41
N ALA A 205 4.73 -17.61 5.36
CA ALA A 205 4.41 -17.84 6.77
C ALA A 205 3.51 -16.75 7.35
N LEU A 206 3.71 -15.49 6.95
CA LEU A 206 2.87 -14.38 7.34
C LEU A 206 1.43 -14.49 6.80
N THR A 207 1.21 -15.22 5.71
CA THR A 207 -0.14 -15.48 5.19
C THR A 207 -0.99 -16.27 6.18
N THR A 208 -0.42 -17.28 6.82
CA THR A 208 -1.08 -18.06 7.89
C THR A 208 -1.35 -17.17 9.11
N TRP A 209 -0.35 -16.40 9.53
CA TRP A 209 -0.52 -15.46 10.64
C TRP A 209 -1.64 -14.43 10.37
N LEU A 210 -1.72 -13.91 9.14
CA LEU A 210 -2.76 -12.97 8.72
C LEU A 210 -4.15 -13.62 8.81
N ASP A 211 -4.30 -14.85 8.30
CA ASP A 211 -5.57 -15.59 8.34
C ASP A 211 -6.05 -15.81 9.78
N ASP A 212 -5.16 -16.24 10.67
CA ASP A 212 -5.47 -16.46 12.09
C ASP A 212 -5.83 -15.15 12.81
N ASN A 213 -5.07 -14.09 12.54
CA ASN A 213 -5.28 -12.78 13.13
C ASN A 213 -6.63 -12.18 12.72
N LEU A 214 -6.97 -12.23 11.43
CA LEU A 214 -8.25 -11.73 10.91
C LEU A 214 -9.41 -12.61 11.38
N THR A 215 -9.22 -13.94 11.51
CA THR A 215 -10.23 -14.85 12.08
C THR A 215 -10.58 -14.44 13.52
N ALA A 216 -9.59 -14.21 14.35
CA ALA A 216 -9.80 -13.81 15.74
C ALA A 216 -10.50 -12.44 15.85
N ALA A 217 -10.08 -11.47 15.04
CA ALA A 217 -10.68 -10.14 15.01
C ALA A 217 -12.15 -10.18 14.51
N GLN A 218 -12.42 -11.00 13.50
CA GLN A 218 -13.77 -11.18 12.97
C GLN A 218 -14.69 -11.86 14.01
N ALA A 219 -14.20 -12.88 14.72
CA ALA A 219 -14.91 -13.52 15.82
C ALA A 219 -15.19 -12.55 16.98
N ALA A 220 -14.32 -11.55 17.19
CA ALA A 220 -14.53 -10.45 18.14
C ALA A 220 -15.51 -9.37 17.61
N GLY A 221 -16.02 -9.52 16.38
CA GLY A 221 -16.96 -8.60 15.77
C GLY A 221 -16.33 -7.33 15.18
N LYS A 222 -15.04 -7.27 15.00
CA LYS A 222 -14.34 -6.08 14.48
C LYS A 222 -14.56 -5.88 12.98
N TYR A 223 -14.45 -4.63 12.53
CA TYR A 223 -14.24 -4.29 11.13
C TYR A 223 -12.74 -4.32 10.83
N LEU A 224 -12.39 -4.80 9.64
CA LEU A 224 -11.02 -5.13 9.32
C LEU A 224 -10.42 -4.13 8.33
N ALA A 225 -9.20 -3.69 8.64
CA ALA A 225 -8.36 -2.87 7.79
C ALA A 225 -6.94 -3.44 7.75
N VAL A 226 -6.28 -3.39 6.60
CA VAL A 226 -4.91 -3.89 6.43
C VAL A 226 -4.04 -2.77 5.83
N VAL A 227 -2.85 -2.61 6.39
CA VAL A 227 -1.86 -1.60 6.01
C VAL A 227 -0.58 -2.31 5.60
N TYR A 228 -0.07 -2.02 4.43
CA TYR A 228 1.18 -2.56 3.89
C TYR A 228 1.81 -1.53 2.94
N HIS A 229 3.07 -1.72 2.51
CA HIS A 229 3.73 -0.68 1.74
C HIS A 229 3.52 -0.83 0.24
N GLU A 230 4.01 -1.91 -0.40
CA GLU A 230 3.91 -2.12 -1.84
C GLU A 230 2.49 -2.55 -2.23
N PRO A 231 1.76 -1.77 -3.06
CA PRO A 231 0.34 -1.99 -3.31
C PRO A 231 0.05 -3.11 -4.33
N TYR A 232 -0.97 -3.92 -4.04
CA TYR A 232 -1.56 -4.84 -5.01
C TYR A 232 -2.58 -4.13 -5.92
N PHE A 233 -3.46 -3.29 -5.36
CA PHE A 233 -4.48 -2.57 -6.12
C PHE A 233 -3.99 -1.17 -6.48
N THR A 234 -3.26 -1.07 -7.58
CA THR A 234 -2.68 0.19 -8.08
C THR A 234 -2.51 0.13 -9.60
N SER A 235 -2.28 1.27 -10.23
CA SER A 235 -1.70 1.37 -11.58
C SER A 235 -0.19 1.17 -11.52
N ASP A 236 0.40 0.73 -12.63
CA ASP A 236 1.85 0.74 -12.80
C ASP A 236 2.36 2.17 -13.05
N THR A 237 3.61 2.41 -12.71
CA THR A 237 4.36 3.61 -13.04
C THR A 237 5.56 3.23 -13.92
N ASP A 238 6.36 4.20 -14.32
CA ASP A 238 7.60 3.97 -15.09
C ASP A 238 8.70 3.24 -14.30
N GLU A 239 8.58 3.20 -12.96
CA GLU A 239 9.57 2.55 -12.09
C GLU A 239 9.03 1.36 -11.30
N HIS A 240 7.72 1.27 -11.09
CA HIS A 240 7.11 0.24 -10.26
C HIS A 240 5.86 -0.36 -10.89
N GLU A 241 5.79 -1.67 -10.89
CA GLU A 241 4.60 -2.44 -11.21
C GLU A 241 3.77 -2.77 -9.96
N ARG A 242 2.59 -3.32 -10.16
CA ARG A 242 1.74 -3.85 -9.09
C ARG A 242 2.44 -5.01 -8.38
N ALA A 243 2.32 -5.10 -7.07
CA ALA A 243 2.85 -6.20 -6.28
C ALA A 243 1.96 -7.46 -6.39
N LEU A 244 2.01 -8.16 -7.53
CA LEU A 244 1.16 -9.31 -7.81
C LEU A 244 1.49 -10.55 -6.95
N ASP A 245 2.69 -10.64 -6.42
CA ASP A 245 3.14 -11.65 -5.45
C ASP A 245 2.36 -11.59 -4.12
N HIS A 246 1.73 -10.46 -3.81
CA HIS A 246 0.84 -10.31 -2.65
C HIS A 246 -0.52 -11.03 -2.79
N LYS A 247 -0.80 -11.68 -3.92
CA LYS A 247 -2.09 -12.35 -4.16
C LYS A 247 -2.56 -13.27 -3.01
N PRO A 248 -1.68 -14.07 -2.35
CA PRO A 248 -2.11 -14.88 -1.20
C PRO A 248 -2.69 -14.05 -0.05
N TRP A 249 -2.11 -12.87 0.24
CA TRP A 249 -2.66 -11.98 1.25
C TRP A 249 -3.99 -11.37 0.82
N ILE A 250 -4.12 -11.02 -0.46
CA ILE A 250 -5.36 -10.46 -1.01
C ILE A 250 -6.51 -11.46 -0.93
N ASP A 251 -6.22 -12.75 -1.18
CA ASP A 251 -7.20 -13.83 -1.04
C ASP A 251 -7.67 -13.99 0.40
N VAL A 252 -6.74 -13.96 1.36
CA VAL A 252 -7.07 -13.99 2.80
C VAL A 252 -7.88 -12.75 3.20
N MET A 253 -7.47 -11.55 2.76
CA MET A 253 -8.18 -10.31 3.06
C MET A 253 -9.62 -10.34 2.53
N TYR A 254 -9.83 -10.83 1.30
CA TYR A 254 -11.15 -10.94 0.71
C TYR A 254 -12.02 -12.01 1.43
N LYS A 255 -11.45 -13.17 1.74
CA LYS A 255 -12.07 -14.23 2.54
C LYS A 255 -12.63 -13.68 3.86
N HIS A 256 -11.88 -12.83 4.55
CA HIS A 256 -12.27 -12.21 5.82
C HIS A 256 -13.06 -10.91 5.69
N ARG A 257 -13.39 -10.49 4.44
CA ARG A 257 -14.15 -9.26 4.20
C ARG A 257 -13.46 -8.01 4.78
N VAL A 258 -12.14 -7.90 4.59
CA VAL A 258 -11.42 -6.67 4.84
C VAL A 258 -12.09 -5.54 4.06
N ARG A 259 -12.37 -4.42 4.73
CA ARG A 259 -13.10 -3.31 4.11
C ARG A 259 -12.20 -2.23 3.55
N LEU A 260 -11.01 -2.10 4.11
CA LEU A 260 -10.08 -1.00 3.84
C LEU A 260 -8.67 -1.54 3.73
N THR A 261 -7.97 -1.17 2.67
CA THR A 261 -6.52 -1.33 2.59
C THR A 261 -5.85 0.02 2.36
N LEU A 262 -4.68 0.21 2.96
CA LEU A 262 -3.86 1.42 2.86
C LEU A 262 -2.44 1.04 2.49
N SER A 263 -1.88 1.69 1.47
CA SER A 263 -0.54 1.40 0.96
C SER A 263 0.20 2.67 0.51
N GLY A 264 1.51 2.54 0.29
CA GLY A 264 2.43 3.55 -0.23
C GLY A 264 3.07 3.15 -1.56
N SER A 265 4.38 3.40 -1.72
CA SER A 265 5.33 2.92 -2.73
C SER A 265 5.25 3.56 -4.13
N GLN A 266 4.10 3.86 -4.69
CA GLN A 266 3.96 4.26 -6.10
C GLN A 266 4.23 5.75 -6.37
N HIS A 267 4.51 6.56 -5.35
CA HIS A 267 4.76 8.00 -5.44
C HIS A 267 3.63 8.80 -6.13
N ASN A 268 2.40 8.44 -5.85
CA ASN A 268 1.21 9.12 -6.35
C ASN A 268 0.02 8.84 -5.42
N TYR A 269 -1.18 9.16 -5.84
CA TYR A 269 -2.41 8.84 -5.13
C TYR A 269 -3.37 8.06 -6.00
N GLU A 270 -3.90 6.99 -5.46
CA GLU A 270 -4.97 6.23 -6.08
C GLU A 270 -6.02 5.77 -5.07
N ARG A 271 -7.24 5.57 -5.59
CA ARG A 271 -8.31 4.88 -4.86
C ARG A 271 -9.06 3.95 -5.81
N SER A 272 -9.29 2.73 -5.35
CA SER A 272 -10.11 1.76 -6.06
C SER A 272 -11.61 1.97 -5.80
N CYS A 273 -12.47 1.40 -6.68
CA CYS A 273 -13.81 0.98 -6.27
C CYS A 273 -13.68 -0.06 -5.13
N PRO A 274 -14.75 -0.45 -4.45
CA PRO A 274 -14.72 -1.69 -3.67
C PRO A 274 -14.40 -2.85 -4.62
N VAL A 275 -13.26 -3.52 -4.41
CA VAL A 275 -12.67 -4.50 -5.33
C VAL A 275 -12.53 -5.86 -4.65
N ASN A 276 -12.79 -6.94 -5.38
CA ASN A 276 -12.54 -8.30 -4.93
C ASN A 276 -11.11 -8.75 -5.22
N ASN A 277 -10.78 -9.98 -4.89
CA ASN A 277 -9.47 -10.58 -5.14
C ASN A 277 -9.22 -10.98 -6.61
N GLU A 278 -10.19 -10.75 -7.51
CA GLU A 278 -10.11 -10.98 -8.95
C GLU A 278 -10.18 -9.64 -9.74
N ASP A 279 -9.76 -8.54 -9.11
CA ASP A 279 -9.72 -7.19 -9.72
C ASP A 279 -11.09 -6.64 -10.20
N GLN A 280 -12.21 -7.18 -9.70
CA GLN A 280 -13.54 -6.76 -10.10
C GLN A 280 -14.16 -5.82 -9.07
N CYS A 281 -14.82 -4.78 -9.53
CA CYS A 281 -15.61 -3.90 -8.66
C CYS A 281 -16.85 -4.64 -8.16
N VAL A 282 -16.95 -4.82 -6.85
CA VAL A 282 -18.07 -5.49 -6.16
C VAL A 282 -18.48 -4.73 -4.91
N SER A 283 -19.73 -4.78 -4.52
CA SER A 283 -20.25 -3.96 -3.40
C SER A 283 -19.63 -4.29 -2.04
N ASP A 284 -19.25 -5.54 -1.83
CA ASP A 284 -18.65 -6.05 -0.58
C ASP A 284 -17.10 -6.18 -0.64
N GLY A 285 -16.47 -5.72 -1.72
CA GLY A 285 -15.02 -5.72 -1.89
C GLY A 285 -14.28 -4.80 -0.93
N MET A 286 -12.97 -4.78 -1.03
CA MET A 286 -12.06 -3.89 -0.30
C MET A 286 -11.99 -2.51 -0.99
N THR A 287 -12.03 -1.40 -0.25
CA THR A 287 -11.63 -0.11 -0.82
C THR A 287 -10.15 0.09 -0.54
N ALA A 288 -9.36 0.11 -1.60
CA ALA A 288 -7.92 0.31 -1.51
C ALA A 288 -7.57 1.79 -1.75
N PHE A 289 -6.72 2.32 -0.88
CA PHE A 289 -6.10 3.62 -1.03
C PHE A 289 -4.59 3.44 -1.08
N GLN A 290 -3.99 3.92 -2.14
CA GLN A 290 -2.56 4.09 -2.28
C GLN A 290 -2.25 5.58 -2.05
N VAL A 291 -1.43 5.91 -1.04
CA VAL A 291 -1.19 7.28 -0.58
C VAL A 291 0.30 7.52 -0.40
N SER A 292 0.99 7.68 -1.51
CA SER A 292 2.45 7.78 -1.64
C SER A 292 2.89 9.21 -1.93
N THR A 293 2.26 10.16 -1.27
CA THR A 293 2.38 11.59 -1.58
C THR A 293 3.05 12.40 -0.47
N GLY A 294 3.85 11.72 0.39
CA GLY A 294 4.42 12.28 1.61
C GLY A 294 5.51 13.33 1.38
N GLY A 295 6.35 13.17 0.34
CA GLY A 295 7.41 14.14 0.12
C GLY A 295 8.45 13.79 -0.94
N ILE A 296 8.49 12.55 -1.39
CA ILE A 296 9.34 12.12 -2.51
C ILE A 296 8.82 12.65 -3.85
N GLY A 297 9.64 12.63 -4.90
CA GLY A 297 9.22 12.96 -6.27
C GLY A 297 8.05 12.09 -6.72
N LEU A 298 7.03 12.72 -7.31
CA LEU A 298 5.84 12.00 -7.78
C LEU A 298 6.12 11.35 -9.14
N ARG A 299 5.44 10.20 -9.41
CA ARG A 299 5.59 9.40 -10.63
C ARG A 299 4.32 9.39 -11.43
N GLU A 300 4.45 9.42 -12.77
CA GLU A 300 3.33 9.33 -13.69
C GLU A 300 2.86 7.88 -13.87
N PHE A 301 1.56 7.73 -14.17
CA PHE A 301 0.96 6.43 -14.41
C PHE A 301 1.24 5.94 -15.82
N THR A 302 1.53 4.65 -15.99
CA THR A 302 1.74 4.02 -17.31
C THR A 302 0.53 3.23 -17.79
N ASN A 303 -0.38 2.85 -16.90
CA ASN A 303 -1.63 2.16 -17.24
C ASN A 303 -2.81 2.69 -16.41
N SER A 304 -3.99 2.09 -16.58
CA SER A 304 -5.23 2.45 -15.88
C SER A 304 -6.12 1.23 -15.66
N PRO A 305 -5.87 0.46 -14.59
CA PRO A 305 -6.73 -0.68 -14.26
C PRO A 305 -8.18 -0.23 -14.02
N PRO A 306 -9.18 -1.02 -14.48
CA PRO A 306 -10.58 -0.62 -14.43
C PRO A 306 -11.15 -0.46 -13.02
N PHE A 307 -10.49 -1.02 -12.02
CA PHE A 307 -10.88 -0.86 -10.61
C PHE A 307 -10.38 0.46 -9.99
N ILE A 308 -9.49 1.21 -10.64
CA ILE A 308 -9.04 2.52 -10.16
C ILE A 308 -10.07 3.58 -10.57
N VAL A 309 -10.68 4.21 -9.58
CA VAL A 309 -11.76 5.20 -9.80
C VAL A 309 -11.35 6.63 -9.48
N LYS A 310 -10.20 6.81 -8.84
CA LYS A 310 -9.61 8.11 -8.55
C LYS A 310 -8.10 8.02 -8.54
N ARG A 311 -7.41 8.95 -9.20
CA ARG A 311 -5.95 9.03 -9.20
C ARG A 311 -5.43 10.41 -9.53
N PHE A 312 -4.24 10.75 -9.05
CA PHE A 312 -3.46 11.93 -9.43
C PHE A 312 -1.98 11.79 -9.01
N ASP A 313 -1.10 12.38 -9.79
CA ASP A 313 0.35 12.23 -9.73
C ASP A 313 1.13 13.56 -9.65
N LYS A 314 0.44 14.69 -9.42
CA LYS A 314 1.04 16.03 -9.36
C LYS A 314 0.67 16.81 -8.09
N THR A 315 0.26 16.06 -7.04
CA THR A 315 -0.24 16.67 -5.81
C THR A 315 0.30 15.93 -4.61
N HIS A 316 1.00 16.64 -3.73
CA HIS A 316 1.40 16.14 -2.42
C HIS A 316 0.33 16.43 -1.36
N GLY A 317 0.25 15.56 -0.40
CA GLY A 317 -0.72 15.63 0.67
C GLY A 317 -0.84 14.32 1.43
N PHE A 318 -1.89 14.17 2.18
CA PHE A 318 -2.17 12.98 2.98
C PHE A 318 -3.66 12.69 3.04
N LEU A 319 -4.01 11.46 3.32
CA LEU A 319 -5.39 11.01 3.51
C LEU A 319 -5.82 11.25 4.95
N ARG A 320 -6.99 11.87 5.16
CA ARG A 320 -7.70 11.88 6.44
C ARG A 320 -8.92 10.97 6.34
N MET A 321 -9.18 10.20 7.39
CA MET A 321 -10.36 9.34 7.46
C MET A 321 -11.04 9.46 8.82
N THR A 322 -12.34 9.23 8.81
CA THR A 322 -13.14 8.96 10.02
C THR A 322 -13.78 7.60 9.86
N LEU A 323 -13.42 6.69 10.75
CA LEU A 323 -13.90 5.31 10.79
C LEU A 323 -14.98 5.22 11.87
N LYS A 324 -16.16 4.81 11.49
CA LYS A 324 -17.32 4.80 12.38
C LYS A 324 -17.55 3.45 13.04
N ASP A 325 -18.26 3.50 14.13
CA ASP A 325 -18.63 2.33 14.95
C ASP A 325 -19.44 1.29 14.19
N ASP A 326 -20.22 1.70 13.20
CA ASP A 326 -21.04 0.84 12.34
C ASP A 326 -20.28 0.20 11.17
N GLY A 327 -18.98 0.54 11.02
CA GLY A 327 -18.12 0.08 9.93
C GLY A 327 -18.21 0.94 8.66
N SER A 328 -19.02 1.99 8.66
CA SER A 328 -18.91 3.01 7.63
C SER A 328 -17.66 3.85 7.82
N PHE A 329 -17.20 4.49 6.76
CA PHE A 329 -16.08 5.43 6.87
C PHE A 329 -16.19 6.55 5.83
N SER A 330 -15.59 7.67 6.18
CA SER A 330 -15.42 8.80 5.27
C SER A 330 -13.94 9.12 5.09
N TRP A 331 -13.60 9.72 3.95
CA TRP A 331 -12.23 10.15 3.65
C TRP A 331 -12.20 11.52 2.99
N LYS A 332 -11.05 12.16 3.12
CA LYS A 332 -10.69 13.38 2.41
C LYS A 332 -9.18 13.42 2.21
N PHE A 333 -8.74 13.58 0.98
CA PHE A 333 -7.36 13.92 0.69
C PHE A 333 -7.11 15.38 1.04
N VAL A 334 -6.09 15.65 1.84
CA VAL A 334 -5.66 16.97 2.27
C VAL A 334 -4.43 17.36 1.48
N ARG A 335 -4.60 18.21 0.48
CA ARG A 335 -3.48 18.74 -0.32
C ARG A 335 -2.64 19.69 0.53
N THR A 336 -1.31 19.58 0.41
CA THR A 336 -0.33 20.48 1.05
C THR A 336 0.50 21.23 0.04
N SER A 337 0.85 20.60 -1.10
CA SER A 337 1.67 21.23 -2.16
C SER A 337 1.49 20.52 -3.50
N GLY A 338 2.36 20.84 -4.47
CA GLY A 338 2.36 20.28 -5.82
C GLY A 338 1.67 21.18 -6.84
N SER A 339 1.94 20.92 -8.14
CA SER A 339 1.38 21.69 -9.26
C SER A 339 -0.05 21.27 -9.62
N GLY A 340 -0.46 20.07 -9.24
CA GLY A 340 -1.80 19.53 -9.50
C GLY A 340 -2.86 20.06 -8.54
N SER A 341 -4.13 19.88 -8.93
CA SER A 341 -5.33 20.19 -8.13
C SER A 341 -6.00 18.92 -7.61
N GLY A 342 -5.21 17.85 -7.35
CA GLY A 342 -5.73 16.56 -6.91
C GLY A 342 -6.57 16.68 -5.64
N THR A 343 -7.80 16.19 -5.73
CA THR A 343 -8.73 16.11 -4.60
C THR A 343 -9.48 14.81 -4.62
N ASP A 344 -9.72 14.23 -3.47
CA ASP A 344 -10.61 13.09 -3.31
C ASP A 344 -11.31 13.19 -1.95
N ALA A 345 -12.61 12.94 -1.94
CA ALA A 345 -13.40 12.83 -0.73
C ALA A 345 -14.62 11.95 -0.99
N GLY A 346 -15.08 11.28 0.03
CA GLY A 346 -16.26 10.45 -0.08
C GLY A 346 -16.59 9.72 1.21
N THR A 347 -17.57 8.83 1.09
CA THR A 347 -18.02 7.96 2.17
C THR A 347 -18.26 6.55 1.66
N ARG A 348 -18.00 5.56 2.51
CA ARG A 348 -18.43 4.19 2.28
C ARG A 348 -19.45 3.82 3.36
N PRO A 349 -20.64 3.32 2.98
CA PRO A 349 -21.67 2.93 3.96
C PRO A 349 -21.22 1.74 4.79
N ALA A 350 -21.94 1.47 5.87
CA ALA A 350 -21.83 0.24 6.66
C ALA A 350 -22.03 -1.01 5.78
N PRO A 351 -21.45 -2.16 6.15
CA PRO A 351 -21.58 -3.41 5.40
C PRO A 351 -22.98 -4.00 5.46
#